data_7bce5011a5e6d0689b47edf6b712dcf1
#
_entry.id   7bce5011a5e6d0689b47edf6b712dcf1
#
_cell.length_a   1.000
_cell.length_b   1.000
_cell.length_c   1.000
_cell.angle_alpha   90.00
_cell.angle_beta   90.00
_cell.angle_gamma   90.00
#
_symmetry.space_group_name_H-M   'P 1'
#
loop_
_entity.id
_entity.type
_entity.pdbx_description
1 polymer ?
#
loop_
_entity_poly.entity_id
_entity_poly.type
_entity_poly.pdbx_seq_one_letter_code
_entity_poly.pdbx_strand_id
1 'polypeptide(L)'
;MTANNIENLKEALISFGASDLNENILNDISLTELMELSVDESKPRLCFRSAWALEHILLKNTNLFRSSYNALISNYVKLNNWSSLRSYTKLVMWLVSNKNLDIQLTEEERENILEKTFQIIENSGCPVAVKVNGLDILYDLCPYFEGLSQELKVLIELNLEKENTPALKSRGVRILNKLGSLK
;
A
#
# COMPACT_ATOMS: atom_id res chain seq x y z
N MET A 1 -8.27 19.88 -19.85
CA MET A 1 -9.57 19.87 -19.10
C MET A 1 -9.87 21.25 -18.59
N THR A 2 -11.13 21.67 -18.62
CA THR A 2 -11.55 22.93 -18.00
C THR A 2 -11.63 22.75 -16.48
N ALA A 3 -11.37 23.82 -15.70
CA ALA A 3 -11.40 23.79 -14.23
C ALA A 3 -12.73 23.21 -13.67
N ASN A 4 -13.85 23.43 -14.35
CA ASN A 4 -15.16 22.87 -14.01
C ASN A 4 -15.22 21.33 -14.06
N ASN A 5 -14.52 20.68 -15.01
CA ASN A 5 -14.50 19.21 -15.08
C ASN A 5 -13.75 18.58 -13.90
N ILE A 6 -12.69 19.23 -13.46
CA ILE A 6 -11.90 18.75 -12.31
C ILE A 6 -12.71 18.88 -11.01
N GLU A 7 -13.52 19.91 -10.85
CA GLU A 7 -14.34 20.13 -9.65
C GLU A 7 -15.49 19.11 -9.58
N ASN A 8 -16.21 18.90 -10.66
CA ASN A 8 -17.29 17.89 -10.76
C ASN A 8 -16.74 16.47 -10.49
N LEU A 9 -15.54 16.20 -10.94
CA LEU A 9 -14.87 14.92 -10.74
C LEU A 9 -14.46 14.71 -9.28
N LYS A 10 -13.95 15.73 -8.61
CA LYS A 10 -13.65 15.70 -7.17
C LYS A 10 -14.90 15.45 -6.34
N GLU A 11 -16.02 16.08 -6.68
CA GLU A 11 -17.31 15.85 -6.04
C GLU A 11 -17.80 14.41 -6.27
N ALA A 12 -17.64 13.88 -7.48
CA ALA A 12 -17.97 12.50 -7.80
C ALA A 12 -17.12 11.53 -6.95
N LEU A 13 -15.80 11.67 -6.91
CA LEU A 13 -14.92 10.84 -6.09
C LEU A 13 -15.29 10.87 -4.59
N ILE A 14 -15.78 12.00 -4.10
CA ILE A 14 -16.19 12.16 -2.70
C ILE A 14 -17.54 11.48 -2.42
N SER A 15 -18.45 11.42 -3.39
CA SER A 15 -19.81 10.89 -3.26
C SER A 15 -19.93 9.38 -3.53
N PHE A 16 -19.04 8.77 -4.33
CA PHE A 16 -19.12 7.35 -4.68
C PHE A 16 -18.99 6.40 -3.49
N GLY A 17 -19.78 5.33 -3.52
CA GLY A 17 -19.64 4.17 -2.65
C GLY A 17 -18.62 3.15 -3.20
N ALA A 18 -18.34 2.10 -2.44
CA ALA A 18 -17.40 1.04 -2.88
C ALA A 18 -17.90 0.28 -4.12
N SER A 19 -19.22 0.16 -4.30
CA SER A 19 -19.86 -0.49 -5.45
C SER A 19 -19.64 0.25 -6.75
N ASP A 20 -19.43 1.57 -6.67
CA ASP A 20 -19.33 2.46 -7.85
C ASP A 20 -17.88 2.56 -8.34
N LEU A 21 -16.93 2.10 -7.51
CA LEU A 21 -15.50 2.09 -7.82
C LEU A 21 -15.16 0.93 -8.77
N ASN A 22 -15.25 1.20 -10.05
CA ASN A 22 -14.87 0.29 -11.13
C ASN A 22 -14.10 1.05 -12.21
N GLU A 23 -13.70 0.36 -13.28
CA GLU A 23 -12.92 0.93 -14.39
C GLU A 23 -13.64 2.08 -15.11
N ASN A 24 -14.97 2.19 -14.99
CA ASN A 24 -15.74 3.26 -15.64
C ASN A 24 -15.36 4.66 -15.13
N ILE A 25 -14.83 4.76 -13.91
CA ILE A 25 -14.25 6.02 -13.40
C ILE A 25 -13.14 6.53 -14.31
N LEU A 26 -12.40 5.63 -14.98
CA LEU A 26 -11.33 6.02 -15.90
C LEU A 26 -11.83 6.63 -17.21
N ASN A 27 -13.13 6.63 -17.47
CA ASN A 27 -13.73 7.40 -18.58
C ASN A 27 -13.75 8.90 -18.26
N ASP A 28 -13.83 9.25 -16.97
CA ASP A 28 -13.96 10.62 -16.50
C ASP A 28 -12.65 11.18 -15.94
N ILE A 29 -11.77 10.30 -15.39
CA ILE A 29 -10.47 10.66 -14.82
C ILE A 29 -9.39 9.70 -15.28
N SER A 30 -8.26 10.24 -15.72
CA SER A 30 -7.12 9.42 -16.07
C SER A 30 -6.49 8.76 -14.83
N LEU A 31 -5.87 7.59 -15.04
CA LEU A 31 -5.12 6.90 -13.98
C LEU A 31 -4.01 7.79 -13.40
N THR A 32 -3.36 8.61 -14.26
CA THR A 32 -2.32 9.56 -13.84
C THR A 32 -2.87 10.62 -12.88
N GLU A 33 -4.01 11.22 -13.21
CA GLU A 33 -4.68 12.19 -12.34
C GLU A 33 -5.10 11.57 -11.01
N LEU A 34 -5.62 10.34 -11.01
CA LEU A 34 -5.92 9.60 -9.78
C LEU A 34 -4.67 9.39 -8.92
N MET A 35 -3.54 9.04 -9.55
CA MET A 35 -2.25 8.88 -8.87
C MET A 35 -1.78 10.19 -8.24
N GLU A 36 -1.87 11.32 -8.96
CA GLU A 36 -1.51 12.64 -8.46
C GLU A 36 -2.41 13.06 -7.29
N LEU A 37 -3.72 12.92 -7.43
CA LEU A 37 -4.68 13.25 -6.37
C LEU A 37 -4.51 12.38 -5.13
N SER A 38 -4.08 11.13 -5.28
CA SER A 38 -3.91 10.19 -4.17
C SER A 38 -2.75 10.52 -3.23
N VAL A 39 -1.88 11.46 -3.62
CA VAL A 39 -0.75 11.96 -2.82
C VAL A 39 -0.85 13.45 -2.50
N ASP A 40 -1.89 14.13 -2.96
CA ASP A 40 -2.15 15.54 -2.63
C ASP A 40 -2.69 15.68 -1.20
N GLU A 41 -1.78 15.66 -0.23
CA GLU A 41 -2.12 15.77 1.20
C GLU A 41 -2.72 17.12 1.61
N SER A 42 -2.67 18.13 0.73
CA SER A 42 -3.36 19.42 0.94
C SER A 42 -4.89 19.25 0.94
N LYS A 43 -5.39 18.15 0.36
CA LYS A 43 -6.81 17.79 0.26
C LYS A 43 -7.05 16.39 0.83
N PRO A 44 -6.98 16.18 2.16
CA PRO A 44 -6.91 14.85 2.77
C PRO A 44 -8.05 13.91 2.38
N ARG A 45 -9.27 14.44 2.25
CA ARG A 45 -10.44 13.64 1.86
C ARG A 45 -10.35 13.15 0.42
N LEU A 46 -9.91 14.00 -0.50
CA LEU A 46 -9.72 13.65 -1.90
C LEU A 46 -8.55 12.68 -2.07
N CYS A 47 -7.42 12.96 -1.41
CA CYS A 47 -6.25 12.10 -1.35
C CYS A 47 -6.63 10.66 -0.94
N PHE A 48 -7.36 10.50 0.17
CA PHE A 48 -7.86 9.20 0.61
C PHE A 48 -8.78 8.54 -0.43
N ARG A 49 -9.76 9.27 -0.97
CA ARG A 49 -10.74 8.71 -1.91
C ARG A 49 -10.08 8.27 -3.21
N SER A 50 -9.11 9.02 -3.70
CA SER A 50 -8.33 8.67 -4.90
C SER A 50 -7.47 7.43 -4.65
N ALA A 51 -6.79 7.33 -3.49
CA ALA A 51 -6.03 6.14 -3.12
C ALA A 51 -6.93 4.90 -3.00
N TRP A 52 -8.14 5.05 -2.46
CA TRP A 52 -9.11 3.97 -2.35
C TRP A 52 -9.65 3.54 -3.72
N ALA A 53 -9.92 4.49 -4.63
CA ALA A 53 -10.29 4.18 -6.00
C ALA A 53 -9.18 3.42 -6.73
N LEU A 54 -7.92 3.85 -6.60
CA LEU A 54 -6.75 3.16 -7.16
C LEU A 54 -6.64 1.72 -6.65
N GLU A 55 -6.81 1.48 -5.34
CA GLU A 55 -6.82 0.13 -4.76
C GLU A 55 -7.83 -0.76 -5.48
N HIS A 56 -9.06 -0.30 -5.62
CA HIS A 56 -10.14 -1.09 -6.25
C HIS A 56 -9.92 -1.35 -7.73
N ILE A 57 -9.42 -0.37 -8.46
CA ILE A 57 -9.19 -0.46 -9.92
C ILE A 57 -7.98 -1.36 -10.20
N LEU A 58 -6.85 -1.08 -9.55
CA LEU A 58 -5.59 -1.75 -9.87
C LEU A 58 -5.57 -3.21 -9.42
N LEU A 59 -6.17 -3.55 -8.28
CA LEU A 59 -6.25 -4.94 -7.84
C LEU A 59 -7.17 -5.81 -8.71
N LYS A 60 -8.08 -5.20 -9.47
CA LYS A 60 -8.95 -5.91 -10.42
C LYS A 60 -8.39 -5.94 -11.84
N ASN A 61 -7.48 -5.02 -12.19
CA ASN A 61 -6.94 -4.89 -13.54
C ASN A 61 -5.41 -5.01 -13.55
N THR A 62 -4.94 -6.23 -13.78
CA THR A 62 -3.50 -6.56 -13.79
C THR A 62 -2.72 -5.77 -14.84
N ASN A 63 -3.31 -5.47 -16.00
CA ASN A 63 -2.63 -4.72 -17.04
C ASN A 63 -2.40 -3.27 -16.65
N LEU A 64 -3.41 -2.61 -16.06
CA LEU A 64 -3.25 -1.26 -15.51
C LEU A 64 -2.24 -1.24 -14.36
N PHE A 65 -2.25 -2.26 -13.51
CA PHE A 65 -1.28 -2.37 -12.44
C PHE A 65 0.15 -2.45 -13.00
N ARG A 66 0.42 -3.33 -13.97
CA ARG A 66 1.73 -3.48 -14.61
C ARG A 66 2.23 -2.19 -15.26
N SER A 67 1.35 -1.43 -15.89
CA SER A 67 1.75 -0.17 -16.55
C SER A 67 1.99 0.98 -15.56
N SER A 68 1.60 0.85 -14.30
CA SER A 68 1.62 1.95 -13.33
C SER A 68 2.42 1.67 -12.04
N TYR A 69 3.03 0.49 -11.87
CA TYR A 69 3.68 0.11 -10.63
C TYR A 69 4.85 1.04 -10.23
N ASN A 70 5.60 1.57 -11.19
CA ASN A 70 6.69 2.53 -10.90
C ASN A 70 6.16 3.81 -10.26
N ALA A 71 5.06 4.36 -10.80
CA ALA A 71 4.41 5.53 -10.22
C ALA A 71 3.83 5.21 -8.83
N LEU A 72 3.30 3.99 -8.64
CA LEU A 72 2.79 3.53 -7.36
C LEU A 72 3.90 3.47 -6.30
N ILE A 73 5.09 2.93 -6.61
CA ILE A 73 6.24 2.92 -5.70
C ILE A 73 6.67 4.34 -5.36
N SER A 74 6.83 5.19 -6.39
CA SER A 74 7.23 6.60 -6.20
C SER A 74 6.25 7.36 -5.28
N ASN A 75 4.95 7.11 -5.42
CA ASN A 75 3.93 7.69 -4.58
C ASN A 75 3.94 7.12 -3.16
N TYR A 76 4.12 5.80 -3.00
CA TYR A 76 4.20 5.15 -1.70
C TYR A 76 5.31 5.72 -0.83
N VAL A 77 6.48 5.95 -1.41
CA VAL A 77 7.63 6.54 -0.70
C VAL A 77 7.33 7.93 -0.15
N LYS A 78 6.59 8.75 -0.89
CA LYS A 78 6.27 10.14 -0.53
C LYS A 78 5.12 10.29 0.45
N LEU A 79 4.21 9.32 0.48
CA LEU A 79 2.93 9.43 1.15
C LEU A 79 3.06 9.31 2.68
N ASN A 80 2.39 10.22 3.43
CA ASN A 80 2.35 10.20 4.90
C ASN A 80 0.91 10.13 5.47
N ASN A 81 -0.10 10.37 4.65
CA ASN A 81 -1.50 10.27 5.06
C ASN A 81 -1.89 8.82 5.37
N TRP A 82 -2.24 8.52 6.63
CA TRP A 82 -2.58 7.16 7.08
C TRP A 82 -3.74 6.51 6.33
N SER A 83 -4.76 7.30 5.97
CA SER A 83 -5.92 6.79 5.24
C SER A 83 -5.54 6.34 3.83
N SER A 84 -4.69 7.08 3.16
CA SER A 84 -4.16 6.74 1.83
C SER A 84 -3.13 5.61 1.92
N LEU A 85 -2.26 5.61 2.94
CA LEU A 85 -1.30 4.53 3.20
C LEU A 85 -1.99 3.17 3.40
N ARG A 86 -3.22 3.14 3.94
CA ARG A 86 -3.98 1.89 4.04
C ARG A 86 -4.23 1.23 2.68
N SER A 87 -4.56 2.01 1.66
CA SER A 87 -4.75 1.52 0.30
C SER A 87 -3.42 1.22 -0.40
N TYR A 88 -2.45 2.12 -0.25
CA TYR A 88 -1.13 1.94 -0.86
C TYR A 88 -0.40 0.72 -0.29
N THR A 89 -0.45 0.46 1.02
CA THR A 89 0.17 -0.74 1.59
C THR A 89 -0.44 -2.04 1.05
N LYS A 90 -1.74 -2.06 0.72
CA LYS A 90 -2.36 -3.22 0.05
C LYS A 90 -1.85 -3.40 -1.38
N LEU A 91 -1.72 -2.29 -2.13
CA LEU A 91 -1.18 -2.32 -3.49
C LEU A 91 0.27 -2.78 -3.50
N VAL A 92 1.11 -2.26 -2.58
CA VAL A 92 2.51 -2.67 -2.45
C VAL A 92 2.63 -4.11 -1.97
N MET A 93 1.81 -4.55 -1.01
CA MET A 93 1.76 -5.96 -0.57
C MET A 93 1.42 -6.89 -1.75
N TRP A 94 0.48 -6.50 -2.63
CA TRP A 94 0.18 -7.25 -3.84
C TRP A 94 1.37 -7.25 -4.82
N LEU A 95 2.06 -6.11 -4.97
CA LEU A 95 3.21 -5.94 -5.86
C LEU A 95 4.39 -6.83 -5.47
N VAL A 96 4.75 -6.91 -4.18
CA VAL A 96 5.91 -7.69 -3.69
C VAL A 96 5.59 -9.18 -3.52
N SER A 97 4.29 -9.55 -3.52
CA SER A 97 3.89 -10.95 -3.32
C SER A 97 4.29 -11.83 -4.52
N ASN A 98 4.65 -13.10 -4.25
CA ASN A 98 5.00 -14.08 -5.28
C ASN A 98 3.90 -14.35 -6.32
N LYS A 99 2.69 -13.77 -6.13
CA LYS A 99 1.57 -13.88 -7.08
C LYS A 99 1.76 -13.04 -8.34
N ASN A 100 2.76 -12.16 -8.36
CA ASN A 100 3.02 -11.21 -9.45
C ASN A 100 4.36 -11.49 -10.14
N LEU A 101 4.55 -12.72 -10.55
CA LEU A 101 5.79 -13.19 -11.19
C LEU A 101 6.21 -12.40 -12.44
N ASP A 102 5.29 -11.64 -13.04
CA ASP A 102 5.56 -10.89 -14.26
C ASP A 102 6.13 -9.47 -14.04
N ILE A 103 6.17 -8.99 -12.78
CA ILE A 103 6.78 -7.70 -12.42
C ILE A 103 8.08 -7.98 -11.68
N GLN A 104 9.20 -7.67 -12.32
CA GLN A 104 10.52 -7.79 -11.70
C GLN A 104 10.94 -6.44 -11.15
N LEU A 105 10.86 -6.29 -9.84
CA LEU A 105 11.36 -5.10 -9.16
C LEU A 105 12.89 -5.06 -9.21
N THR A 106 13.45 -3.88 -9.45
CA THR A 106 14.88 -3.62 -9.29
C THR A 106 15.28 -3.68 -7.82
N GLU A 107 16.57 -3.74 -7.53
CA GLU A 107 17.10 -3.66 -6.18
C GLU A 107 16.73 -2.35 -5.50
N GLU A 108 16.92 -1.21 -6.18
CA GLU A 108 16.56 0.12 -5.72
C GLU A 108 15.04 0.24 -5.39
N GLU A 109 14.17 -0.33 -6.22
CA GLU A 109 12.74 -0.32 -5.94
C GLU A 109 12.37 -1.12 -4.69
N ARG A 110 13.03 -2.27 -4.46
CA ARG A 110 12.85 -3.06 -3.24
C ARG A 110 13.38 -2.34 -2.00
N GLU A 111 14.55 -1.69 -2.10
CA GLU A 111 15.12 -0.87 -1.03
C GLU A 111 14.19 0.28 -0.65
N ASN A 112 13.69 1.02 -1.64
CA ASN A 112 12.74 2.12 -1.43
C ASN A 112 11.45 1.64 -0.72
N ILE A 113 10.93 0.47 -1.12
CA ILE A 113 9.76 -0.13 -0.46
C ILE A 113 10.10 -0.55 0.97
N LEU A 114 11.26 -1.17 1.18
CA LEU A 114 11.74 -1.64 2.46
C LEU A 114 11.86 -0.50 3.46
N GLU A 115 12.63 0.53 3.11
CA GLU A 115 12.87 1.70 3.96
C GLU A 115 11.56 2.40 4.34
N LYS A 116 10.69 2.66 3.36
CA LYS A 116 9.40 3.29 3.62
C LYS A 116 8.52 2.43 4.54
N THR A 117 8.55 1.12 4.37
CA THR A 117 7.74 0.21 5.18
C THR A 117 8.22 0.19 6.62
N PHE A 118 9.54 0.19 6.87
CA PHE A 118 10.10 0.33 8.23
C PHE A 118 9.68 1.65 8.86
N GLN A 119 9.85 2.79 8.17
CA GLN A 119 9.44 4.11 8.66
C GLN A 119 7.96 4.14 9.08
N ILE A 120 7.09 3.46 8.32
CA ILE A 120 5.66 3.36 8.62
C ILE A 120 5.42 2.55 9.89
N ILE A 121 6.03 1.36 10.01
CA ILE A 121 5.78 0.44 11.14
C ILE A 121 6.35 0.97 12.46
N GLU A 122 7.50 1.63 12.41
CA GLU A 122 8.17 2.21 13.59
C GLU A 122 7.44 3.45 14.13
N ASN A 123 6.62 4.09 13.32
CA ASN A 123 5.85 5.24 13.76
C ASN A 123 4.78 4.83 14.79
N SER A 124 4.84 5.39 15.98
CA SER A 124 3.92 5.09 17.08
C SER A 124 2.45 5.40 16.77
N GLY A 125 2.19 6.31 15.82
CA GLY A 125 0.85 6.66 15.32
C GLY A 125 0.34 5.75 14.21
N CYS A 126 1.09 4.72 13.80
CA CYS A 126 0.71 3.85 12.70
C CYS A 126 -0.56 3.05 13.00
N PRO A 127 -1.65 3.21 12.22
CA PRO A 127 -2.85 2.43 12.41
C PRO A 127 -2.60 0.92 12.21
N VAL A 128 -3.26 0.09 13.02
CA VAL A 128 -3.09 -1.38 12.99
C VAL A 128 -3.26 -1.96 11.59
N ALA A 129 -4.23 -1.46 10.82
CA ALA A 129 -4.48 -1.95 9.46
C ALA A 129 -3.30 -1.68 8.50
N VAL A 130 -2.60 -0.57 8.66
CA VAL A 130 -1.39 -0.23 7.88
C VAL A 130 -0.21 -1.06 8.36
N LYS A 131 -0.05 -1.16 9.68
CA LYS A 131 1.00 -1.94 10.33
C LYS A 131 1.00 -3.42 9.88
N VAL A 132 -0.15 -4.08 9.92
CA VAL A 132 -0.24 -5.50 9.52
C VAL A 132 0.03 -5.72 8.02
N ASN A 133 -0.35 -4.78 7.16
CA ASN A 133 0.02 -4.83 5.75
C ASN A 133 1.53 -4.65 5.57
N GLY A 134 2.14 -3.74 6.32
CA GLY A 134 3.59 -3.53 6.32
C GLY A 134 4.37 -4.77 6.76
N LEU A 135 3.89 -5.50 7.77
CA LEU A 135 4.52 -6.77 8.17
C LEU A 135 4.49 -7.82 7.05
N ASP A 136 3.41 -7.89 6.26
CA ASP A 136 3.37 -8.79 5.09
C ASP A 136 4.34 -8.34 4.00
N ILE A 137 4.45 -7.02 3.74
CA ILE A 137 5.42 -6.47 2.78
C ILE A 137 6.84 -6.87 3.17
N LEU A 138 7.23 -6.65 4.44
CA LEU A 138 8.55 -7.04 4.93
C LEU A 138 8.80 -8.55 4.82
N TYR A 139 7.78 -9.37 5.12
CA TYR A 139 7.88 -10.81 4.97
C TYR A 139 8.15 -11.23 3.52
N ASP A 140 7.44 -10.66 2.56
CA ASP A 140 7.60 -10.98 1.13
C ASP A 140 8.94 -10.45 0.57
N LEU A 141 9.56 -9.46 1.23
CA LEU A 141 10.90 -8.94 0.90
C LEU A 141 12.05 -9.74 1.54
N CYS A 142 11.79 -10.59 2.55
CA CYS A 142 12.86 -11.38 3.22
C CYS A 142 13.78 -12.16 2.28
N PRO A 143 13.33 -12.74 1.15
CA PRO A 143 14.23 -13.47 0.25
C PRO A 143 15.28 -12.60 -0.45
N TYR A 144 15.11 -11.28 -0.45
CA TYR A 144 15.96 -10.34 -1.18
C TYR A 144 16.98 -9.61 -0.29
N PHE A 145 16.81 -9.66 1.05
CA PHE A 145 17.65 -8.92 1.99
C PHE A 145 18.17 -9.87 3.09
N GLU A 146 19.47 -10.02 3.16
CA GLU A 146 20.10 -10.81 4.21
C GLU A 146 19.82 -10.21 5.60
N GLY A 147 19.48 -11.05 6.56
CA GLY A 147 19.17 -10.63 7.93
C GLY A 147 17.74 -10.11 8.15
N LEU A 148 17.01 -9.69 7.10
CA LEU A 148 15.68 -9.11 7.24
C LEU A 148 14.67 -10.03 7.96
N SER A 149 14.78 -11.34 7.75
CA SER A 149 13.92 -12.32 8.43
C SER A 149 14.10 -12.30 9.96
N GLN A 150 15.32 -12.08 10.44
CA GLN A 150 15.62 -11.99 11.87
C GLN A 150 15.13 -10.65 12.44
N GLU A 151 15.35 -9.55 11.74
CA GLU A 151 14.85 -8.23 12.12
C GLU A 151 13.33 -8.20 12.18
N LEU A 152 12.66 -8.77 11.18
CA LEU A 152 11.21 -8.87 11.15
C LEU A 152 10.66 -9.66 12.34
N LYS A 153 11.33 -10.76 12.73
CA LYS A 153 10.95 -11.53 13.91
C LYS A 153 10.97 -10.67 15.16
N VAL A 154 12.08 -9.98 15.41
CA VAL A 154 12.22 -9.07 16.58
C VAL A 154 11.18 -7.95 16.53
N LEU A 155 10.97 -7.35 15.35
CA LEU A 155 9.99 -6.29 15.15
C LEU A 155 8.56 -6.75 15.50
N ILE A 156 8.18 -7.97 15.08
CA ILE A 156 6.86 -8.54 15.40
C ILE A 156 6.74 -8.78 16.90
N GLU A 157 7.74 -9.40 17.55
CA GLU A 157 7.73 -9.69 18.97
C GLU A 157 7.56 -8.40 19.78
N LEU A 158 8.34 -7.36 19.47
CA LEU A 158 8.23 -6.04 20.12
C LEU A 158 6.87 -5.36 19.91
N ASN A 159 6.29 -5.48 18.72
CA ASN A 159 4.97 -4.92 18.47
C ASN A 159 3.86 -5.68 19.21
N LEU A 160 3.98 -7.00 19.37
CA LEU A 160 3.03 -7.81 20.12
C LEU A 160 3.09 -7.53 21.63
N GLU A 161 4.27 -7.18 22.16
CA GLU A 161 4.41 -6.74 23.55
C GLU A 161 3.77 -5.38 23.81
N LYS A 162 3.94 -4.44 22.88
CA LYS A 162 3.42 -3.06 23.00
C LYS A 162 1.91 -2.96 22.75
N GLU A 163 1.42 -3.72 21.78
CA GLU A 163 0.06 -3.58 21.26
C GLU A 163 -0.53 -4.96 20.92
N ASN A 164 -1.45 -5.43 21.75
CA ASN A 164 -2.05 -6.76 21.62
C ASN A 164 -3.43 -6.72 20.94
N THR A 165 -3.52 -6.12 19.75
CA THR A 165 -4.78 -6.14 18.98
C THR A 165 -4.97 -7.50 18.28
N PRO A 166 -6.24 -7.97 18.11
CA PRO A 166 -6.51 -9.25 17.47
C PRO A 166 -5.90 -9.35 16.04
N ALA A 167 -5.93 -8.27 15.28
CA ALA A 167 -5.40 -8.23 13.92
C ALA A 167 -3.86 -8.37 13.92
N LEU A 168 -3.17 -7.63 14.78
CA LEU A 168 -1.71 -7.69 14.90
C LEU A 168 -1.25 -9.06 15.40
N LYS A 169 -1.94 -9.60 16.42
CA LYS A 169 -1.66 -10.94 16.96
C LYS A 169 -1.82 -12.03 15.90
N SER A 170 -2.95 -12.05 15.21
CA SER A 170 -3.22 -13.04 14.16
C SER A 170 -2.20 -12.98 13.03
N ARG A 171 -1.86 -11.75 12.56
CA ARG A 171 -0.90 -11.57 11.48
C ARG A 171 0.53 -11.87 11.91
N GLY A 172 0.95 -11.37 13.07
CA GLY A 172 2.28 -11.57 13.62
C GLY A 172 2.58 -13.06 13.86
N VAL A 173 1.68 -13.78 14.55
CA VAL A 173 1.85 -15.22 14.79
C VAL A 173 1.93 -16.00 13.47
N ARG A 174 1.11 -15.67 12.48
CA ARG A 174 1.16 -16.31 11.15
C ARG A 174 2.53 -16.11 10.48
N ILE A 175 3.08 -14.90 10.53
CA ILE A 175 4.38 -14.59 9.91
C ILE A 175 5.51 -15.29 10.69
N LEU A 176 5.50 -15.24 12.02
CA LEU A 176 6.50 -15.94 12.87
C LEU A 176 6.55 -17.43 12.58
N ASN A 177 5.40 -18.09 12.44
CA ASN A 177 5.32 -19.51 12.07
C ASN A 177 5.93 -19.78 10.70
N LYS A 178 5.67 -18.91 9.70
CA LYS A 178 6.27 -19.04 8.37
C LYS A 178 7.78 -18.83 8.38
N LEU A 179 8.29 -17.84 9.14
CA LEU A 179 9.72 -17.60 9.29
C LEU A 179 10.44 -18.77 9.99
N GLY A 180 9.76 -19.43 10.95
CA GLY A 180 10.29 -20.64 11.63
C GLY A 180 10.37 -21.87 10.72
N SER A 181 9.61 -21.92 9.63
CA SER A 181 9.61 -23.01 8.65
C SER A 181 10.57 -22.80 7.46
N LEU A 182 11.24 -21.67 7.39
CA LEU A 182 12.26 -21.32 6.37
C LEU A 182 13.69 -21.82 6.76
N LYS A 183 13.79 -22.90 7.54
CA LYS A 183 15.07 -23.53 7.91
C LYS A 183 15.54 -24.50 6.85
#